data_ac29c0efa79ad94b535b4b9fa7c62265
#
_entry.id   ac29c0efa79ad94b535b4b9fa7c62265
#
_cell.length_a   1.000
_cell.length_b   1.000
_cell.length_c   1.000
_cell.angle_alpha   90.00
_cell.angle_beta   90.00
_cell.angle_gamma   90.00
#
_symmetry.space_group_name_H-M   'P 1'
#
loop_
_entity.id
_entity.type
_entity.pdbx_description
1 polymer ?
#
loop_
_entity_poly.entity_id
_entity_poly.type
_entity_poly.pdbx_seq_one_letter_code
_entity_poly.pdbx_strand_id
1 'polypeptide(L)'
;MKQNRLLLLLMACTCTVAAYAGDPKVVSVTEYGAVPGSGNNTLHAIRTALYLNKKEESLVLRFPQGRYDFWPDSANKNTRGFSLFKRKNLTIEGNHSQFIFHGRMAPIFMDSCENIRLQDFSIDWDRPYCSQGIIQETTADYVTIAIDKEAYPYVIENGKLLFTGEGWKTGVELYNLYDKQKQEIVAGTLDSPMGNELFNGKAEELSKGLVKIYGKPKMQPVPGTYISLLHVRYATTGIQLNRSRDITLRNISIYHALSMGVVGFRTENIQLQQVNVMANEAKGRVFSAIADGFHFSSCGGLIKINNCTNTGQADDFVNIHGEYFRVAARENDHTIRTAVKGRGREIGQLIAAGEELYFIDSITMQRSAPVTVTNVEPLYTGKQLSGYLISCKQQLPENAGAGSFAENKTCTPEVEITNCRFLKKNRARGLLVTTPKKVLIENNYFNTAGAAILIEGDVSYWYESGAVRNIIIRKNVFDHCFTSPWGQATITITPSVHPQTITAPAYHSNIVITNNVFKQSGLPVVYARSVEGLQFNKNTVSFDAPSPVTDKLLLYLDGCRKTMVSGNTYTGFHDKTLHLYH
;
A
#
# COMPACT_ATOMS: atom_id res chain seq x y z
N MET A 1 26.73 -64.09 10.83
CA MET A 1 26.90 -63.04 11.82
C MET A 1 27.44 -61.79 11.12
N LYS A 2 26.57 -60.81 10.82
CA LYS A 2 26.99 -59.47 10.31
C LYS A 2 26.38 -58.47 11.27
N GLN A 3 27.25 -57.72 11.97
CA GLN A 3 26.90 -56.66 12.90
C GLN A 3 26.54 -55.40 12.08
N ASN A 4 25.31 -54.92 12.26
CA ASN A 4 24.89 -53.60 11.81
C ASN A 4 25.33 -52.58 12.88
N ARG A 5 26.20 -51.66 12.51
CA ARG A 5 26.53 -50.44 13.29
C ARG A 5 25.54 -49.33 12.94
N LEU A 6 24.74 -49.01 13.90
CA LEU A 6 23.82 -47.84 13.85
C LEU A 6 24.65 -46.59 14.17
N LEU A 7 24.76 -45.68 13.19
CA LEU A 7 25.40 -44.38 13.38
C LEU A 7 24.34 -43.42 13.95
N LEU A 8 24.44 -43.06 15.23
CA LEU A 8 23.67 -41.96 15.82
C LEU A 8 24.32 -40.62 15.38
N LEU A 9 23.61 -39.84 14.56
CA LEU A 9 23.94 -38.44 14.31
C LEU A 9 23.42 -37.61 15.50
N LEU A 10 24.32 -37.12 16.34
CA LEU A 10 23.99 -36.09 17.33
C LEU A 10 23.83 -34.76 16.57
N MET A 11 22.58 -34.27 16.47
CA MET A 11 22.28 -32.91 16.04
C MET A 11 22.59 -31.98 17.22
N ALA A 12 23.72 -31.30 17.18
CA ALA A 12 24.05 -30.24 18.13
C ALA A 12 23.12 -29.06 17.89
N CYS A 13 22.11 -28.91 18.73
CA CYS A 13 21.28 -27.74 18.79
C CYS A 13 22.12 -26.61 19.40
N THR A 14 22.70 -25.72 18.57
CA THR A 14 23.32 -24.48 19.04
C THR A 14 22.21 -23.54 19.51
N CYS A 15 21.86 -23.60 20.80
CA CYS A 15 21.12 -22.55 21.46
C CYS A 15 21.99 -21.28 21.41
N THR A 16 21.68 -20.36 20.53
CA THR A 16 22.14 -18.97 20.63
C THR A 16 21.54 -18.41 21.92
N VAL A 17 22.37 -18.28 22.95
CA VAL A 17 22.03 -17.52 24.15
C VAL A 17 21.81 -16.08 23.70
N ALA A 18 20.55 -15.66 23.60
CA ALA A 18 20.21 -14.26 23.51
C ALA A 18 20.79 -13.59 24.78
N ALA A 19 21.69 -12.64 24.59
CA ALA A 19 22.17 -11.83 25.69
C ALA A 19 20.96 -11.24 26.42
N TYR A 20 20.85 -11.48 27.71
CA TYR A 20 19.85 -10.86 28.58
C TYR A 20 20.11 -9.36 28.56
N ALA A 21 19.36 -8.62 27.75
CA ALA A 21 19.14 -7.21 28.01
C ALA A 21 18.38 -7.12 29.34
N GLY A 22 18.82 -6.26 30.25
CA GLY A 22 18.12 -6.04 31.52
C GLY A 22 16.63 -5.72 31.27
N ASP A 23 15.78 -5.91 32.27
CA ASP A 23 14.36 -5.59 32.16
C ASP A 23 14.16 -4.18 31.63
N PRO A 24 13.26 -3.98 30.66
CA PRO A 24 13.04 -2.66 30.07
C PRO A 24 12.52 -1.67 31.12
N LYS A 25 13.02 -0.47 31.11
CA LYS A 25 12.45 0.60 31.93
C LYS A 25 11.05 0.93 31.43
N VAL A 26 10.07 0.80 32.31
CA VAL A 26 8.67 1.11 32.03
C VAL A 26 8.35 2.50 32.61
N VAL A 27 7.83 3.40 31.78
CA VAL A 27 7.38 4.74 32.20
C VAL A 27 5.97 5.00 31.69
N SER A 28 5.13 5.59 32.53
CA SER A 28 3.79 6.02 32.13
C SER A 28 3.83 7.43 31.55
N VAL A 29 3.12 7.67 30.45
CA VAL A 29 2.99 9.02 29.89
C VAL A 29 2.31 10.00 30.86
N THR A 30 1.53 9.50 31.82
CA THR A 30 0.87 10.31 32.86
C THR A 30 1.87 10.93 33.84
N GLU A 31 3.02 10.31 34.05
CA GLU A 31 4.11 10.87 34.86
C GLU A 31 4.70 12.15 34.24
N TYR A 32 4.44 12.38 32.96
CA TYR A 32 4.90 13.53 32.18
C TYR A 32 3.78 14.51 31.82
N GLY A 33 2.60 14.33 32.42
CA GLY A 33 1.46 15.26 32.29
C GLY A 33 0.44 14.90 31.20
N ALA A 34 0.52 13.73 30.57
CA ALA A 34 -0.56 13.25 29.72
C ALA A 34 -1.74 12.78 30.59
N VAL A 35 -2.92 13.37 30.38
CA VAL A 35 -4.14 13.00 31.11
C VAL A 35 -5.16 12.45 30.12
N PRO A 36 -5.53 11.17 30.22
CA PRO A 36 -6.51 10.58 29.31
C PRO A 36 -7.89 11.27 29.45
N GLY A 37 -8.55 11.53 28.32
CA GLY A 37 -9.88 12.17 28.28
C GLY A 37 -9.90 13.67 28.54
N SER A 38 -8.75 14.31 28.74
CA SER A 38 -8.70 15.75 29.04
C SER A 38 -8.90 16.67 27.82
N GLY A 39 -8.75 16.15 26.60
CA GLY A 39 -8.70 16.95 25.37
C GLY A 39 -7.42 17.77 25.20
N ASN A 40 -6.51 17.73 26.16
CA ASN A 40 -5.23 18.46 26.10
C ASN A 40 -4.25 17.80 25.14
N ASN A 41 -3.32 18.61 24.59
CA ASN A 41 -2.31 18.13 23.69
C ASN A 41 -1.29 17.21 24.39
N THR A 42 -1.27 15.94 24.02
CA THR A 42 -0.40 14.91 24.61
C THR A 42 1.06 15.01 24.11
N LEU A 43 1.35 15.77 23.04
CA LEU A 43 2.68 15.81 22.41
C LEU A 43 3.80 16.22 23.37
N HIS A 44 3.54 17.18 24.26
CA HIS A 44 4.56 17.65 25.20
C HIS A 44 4.99 16.55 26.18
N ALA A 45 4.02 15.83 26.74
CA ALA A 45 4.29 14.72 27.65
C ALA A 45 5.14 13.63 26.99
N ILE A 46 4.78 13.23 25.74
CA ILE A 46 5.54 12.23 25.00
C ILE A 46 6.96 12.70 24.69
N ARG A 47 7.11 13.93 24.19
CA ARG A 47 8.42 14.49 23.87
C ARG A 47 9.32 14.54 25.10
N THR A 48 8.76 14.93 26.25
CA THR A 48 9.46 14.97 27.54
C THR A 48 9.84 13.57 28.00
N ALA A 49 8.91 12.62 27.98
CA ALA A 49 9.17 11.23 28.34
C ALA A 49 10.30 10.62 27.51
N LEU A 50 10.23 10.76 26.19
CA LEU A 50 11.26 10.26 25.27
C LEU A 50 12.61 10.97 25.46
N TYR A 51 12.62 12.27 25.74
CA TYR A 51 13.85 13.04 25.93
C TYR A 51 14.56 12.67 27.24
N LEU A 52 13.84 12.61 28.36
CA LEU A 52 14.41 12.29 29.66
C LEU A 52 14.90 10.84 29.76
N ASN A 53 14.29 9.93 29.01
CA ASN A 53 14.67 8.52 28.98
C ASN A 53 15.50 8.14 27.73
N LYS A 54 16.17 9.09 27.09
CA LYS A 54 16.94 8.85 25.84
C LYS A 54 18.18 7.99 26.01
N LYS A 55 18.67 7.82 27.24
CA LYS A 55 19.87 7.03 27.56
C LYS A 55 19.55 5.60 27.98
N GLU A 56 18.28 5.26 28.17
CA GLU A 56 17.86 3.90 28.54
C GLU A 56 18.10 2.94 27.37
N GLU A 57 18.71 1.80 27.66
CA GLU A 57 19.00 0.77 26.67
C GLU A 57 17.73 0.12 26.11
N SER A 58 16.69 0.00 26.95
CA SER A 58 15.37 -0.49 26.59
C SER A 58 14.28 0.27 27.33
N LEU A 59 13.26 0.73 26.62
CA LEU A 59 12.21 1.60 27.15
C LEU A 59 10.82 1.09 26.72
N VAL A 60 9.91 1.01 27.68
CA VAL A 60 8.46 0.87 27.42
C VAL A 60 7.77 2.18 27.80
N LEU A 61 7.23 2.87 26.83
CA LEU A 61 6.38 4.04 27.01
C LEU A 61 4.93 3.59 27.06
N ARG A 62 4.33 3.60 28.23
CA ARG A 62 2.98 3.06 28.48
C ARG A 62 1.94 4.17 28.55
N PHE A 63 0.84 3.96 27.84
CA PHE A 63 -0.37 4.78 27.94
C PHE A 63 -1.41 4.02 28.76
N PRO A 64 -1.80 4.50 29.94
CA PRO A 64 -3.04 4.02 30.57
C PRO A 64 -4.21 4.12 29.60
N GLN A 65 -5.14 3.14 29.68
CA GLN A 65 -6.28 3.11 28.76
C GLN A 65 -7.07 4.42 28.79
N GLY A 66 -7.36 4.97 27.59
CA GLY A 66 -8.14 6.19 27.47
C GLY A 66 -8.01 6.86 26.11
N ARG A 67 -8.60 8.02 25.99
CA ARG A 67 -8.47 8.90 24.83
C ARG A 67 -7.33 9.87 25.04
N TYR A 68 -6.46 10.01 24.04
CA TYR A 68 -5.35 10.99 24.02
C TYR A 68 -5.44 11.82 22.76
N ASP A 69 -5.46 13.13 22.94
CA ASP A 69 -5.60 14.10 21.86
C ASP A 69 -4.23 14.66 21.47
N PHE A 70 -4.01 14.80 20.15
CA PHE A 70 -2.77 15.27 19.56
C PHE A 70 -3.06 16.46 18.65
N TRP A 71 -2.60 17.63 19.04
CA TRP A 71 -2.81 18.89 18.31
C TRP A 71 -1.54 19.32 17.59
N PRO A 72 -1.64 19.89 16.37
CA PRO A 72 -0.47 20.38 15.67
C PRO A 72 0.16 21.59 16.39
N ASP A 73 1.48 21.69 16.31
CA ASP A 73 2.18 22.89 16.76
C ASP A 73 1.74 24.08 15.88
N SER A 74 1.36 25.21 16.49
CA SER A 74 0.84 26.38 15.77
C SER A 74 1.80 26.97 14.74
N ALA A 75 3.10 26.76 14.90
CA ALA A 75 4.16 27.26 14.04
C ALA A 75 4.57 26.29 12.92
N ASN A 76 4.09 25.06 12.90
CA ASN A 76 4.55 24.03 11.96
C ASN A 76 3.38 23.29 11.29
N LYS A 77 3.17 23.55 10.00
CA LYS A 77 2.12 22.89 9.20
C LYS A 77 2.33 21.38 9.00
N ASN A 78 3.53 20.85 9.24
CA ASN A 78 3.88 19.45 9.10
C ASN A 78 4.21 18.81 10.46
N THR A 79 3.39 19.05 11.47
CA THR A 79 3.60 18.51 12.81
C THR A 79 3.58 16.99 12.80
N ARG A 80 4.58 16.39 13.43
CA ARG A 80 4.66 14.95 13.69
C ARG A 80 4.24 14.68 15.12
N GLY A 81 3.41 13.69 15.32
CA GLY A 81 3.01 13.21 16.62
C GLY A 81 4.20 12.57 17.35
N PHE A 82 4.39 11.29 17.15
CA PHE A 82 5.60 10.60 17.60
C PHE A 82 6.71 10.76 16.56
N SER A 83 7.78 11.45 16.93
CA SER A 83 8.95 11.63 16.06
C SER A 83 10.14 10.87 16.64
N LEU A 84 10.43 9.70 16.08
CA LEU A 84 11.46 8.79 16.56
C LEU A 84 12.66 8.82 15.60
N PHE A 85 13.81 9.27 16.08
CA PHE A 85 15.05 9.30 15.34
C PHE A 85 16.12 8.48 16.04
N LYS A 86 16.75 7.56 15.33
CA LYS A 86 17.86 6.73 15.82
C LYS A 86 17.56 6.07 17.18
N ARG A 87 16.27 5.73 17.41
CA ARG A 87 15.85 5.03 18.63
C ARG A 87 16.06 3.53 18.47
N LYS A 88 16.44 2.91 19.59
CA LYS A 88 16.57 1.45 19.68
C LYS A 88 15.76 0.93 20.86
N ASN A 89 15.30 -0.30 20.76
CA ASN A 89 14.67 -1.07 21.83
C ASN A 89 13.53 -0.28 22.54
N LEU A 90 12.63 0.31 21.74
CA LEU A 90 11.50 1.09 22.27
C LEU A 90 10.19 0.35 22.00
N THR A 91 9.39 0.17 23.05
CA THR A 91 7.98 -0.23 22.93
C THR A 91 7.06 0.93 23.27
N ILE A 92 6.09 1.22 22.40
CA ILE A 92 4.97 2.11 22.71
C ILE A 92 3.75 1.22 22.91
N GLU A 93 3.25 1.19 24.14
CA GLU A 93 2.15 0.34 24.60
C GLU A 93 0.92 1.21 24.88
N GLY A 94 -0.11 1.08 24.03
CA GLY A 94 -1.30 1.92 24.09
C GLY A 94 -2.39 1.40 25.03
N ASN A 95 -2.36 0.14 25.48
CA ASN A 95 -3.41 -0.46 26.32
C ASN A 95 -4.83 -0.18 25.83
N HIS A 96 -5.07 -0.39 24.54
CA HIS A 96 -6.34 -0.13 23.85
C HIS A 96 -6.80 1.33 23.88
N SER A 97 -5.86 2.25 23.99
CA SER A 97 -6.14 3.70 23.95
C SER A 97 -6.49 4.18 22.55
N GLN A 98 -7.24 5.28 22.53
CA GLN A 98 -7.59 6.00 21.31
C GLN A 98 -6.66 7.20 21.13
N PHE A 99 -5.89 7.23 20.07
CA PHE A 99 -5.04 8.35 19.68
C PHE A 99 -5.77 9.18 18.64
N ILE A 100 -6.28 10.33 19.06
CA ILE A 100 -7.07 11.24 18.24
C ILE A 100 -6.20 12.40 17.77
N PHE A 101 -6.04 12.49 16.47
CA PHE A 101 -5.23 13.53 15.84
C PHE A 101 -6.12 14.68 15.33
N HIS A 102 -5.61 15.90 15.46
CA HIS A 102 -6.31 17.11 15.05
C HIS A 102 -5.53 17.83 13.95
N GLY A 103 -6.27 18.43 13.01
CA GLY A 103 -5.64 19.15 11.91
C GLY A 103 -4.72 18.27 11.06
N ARG A 104 -3.71 18.88 10.41
CA ARG A 104 -2.79 18.20 9.49
C ARG A 104 -1.55 17.67 10.23
N MET A 105 -1.63 16.41 10.66
CA MET A 105 -0.55 15.76 11.41
C MET A 105 -0.13 14.43 10.76
N ALA A 106 1.14 14.06 10.95
CA ALA A 106 1.67 12.72 10.73
C ALA A 106 1.74 12.00 12.10
N PRO A 107 0.86 11.05 12.41
CA PRO A 107 0.79 10.43 13.72
C PRO A 107 2.10 9.87 14.24
N ILE A 108 2.73 8.97 13.47
CA ILE A 108 3.97 8.31 13.89
C ILE A 108 4.99 8.35 12.75
N PHE A 109 6.15 8.88 13.05
CA PHE A 109 7.28 8.96 12.13
C PHE A 109 8.52 8.35 12.77
N MET A 110 9.13 7.38 12.09
CA MET A 110 10.39 6.74 12.50
C MET A 110 11.44 6.93 11.41
N ASP A 111 12.67 7.19 11.83
CA ASP A 111 13.81 7.26 10.92
C ASP A 111 15.07 6.72 11.60
N SER A 112 15.75 5.77 10.93
CA SER A 112 16.98 5.13 11.41
C SER A 112 16.81 4.45 12.78
N CYS A 113 15.64 3.89 13.04
CA CYS A 113 15.30 3.20 14.29
C CYS A 113 15.56 1.69 14.18
N GLU A 114 15.72 1.02 15.34
CA GLU A 114 16.00 -0.39 15.42
C GLU A 114 15.26 -1.04 16.59
N ASN A 115 14.66 -2.22 16.37
CA ASN A 115 13.91 -2.97 17.36
C ASN A 115 12.83 -2.11 18.04
N ILE A 116 11.86 -1.65 17.24
CA ILE A 116 10.74 -0.83 17.72
C ILE A 116 9.46 -1.65 17.69
N ARG A 117 8.70 -1.57 18.76
CA ARG A 117 7.37 -2.17 18.85
C ARG A 117 6.32 -1.10 19.14
N LEU A 118 5.27 -1.08 18.34
CA LEU A 118 4.05 -0.31 18.58
C LEU A 118 2.90 -1.27 18.77
N GLN A 119 2.12 -1.09 19.83
CA GLN A 119 1.04 -2.04 20.11
C GLN A 119 -0.15 -1.46 20.86
N ASP A 120 -1.34 -2.07 20.60
CA ASP A 120 -2.54 -1.96 21.40
C ASP A 120 -3.12 -0.53 21.47
N PHE A 121 -3.35 0.11 20.30
CA PHE A 121 -4.02 1.42 20.21
C PHE A 121 -4.76 1.61 18.87
N SER A 122 -5.56 2.65 18.81
CA SER A 122 -6.16 3.11 17.56
C SER A 122 -5.72 4.53 17.20
N ILE A 123 -5.75 4.83 15.89
CA ILE A 123 -5.49 6.15 15.31
C ILE A 123 -6.75 6.62 14.60
N ASP A 124 -7.24 7.81 14.93
CA ASP A 124 -8.38 8.43 14.25
C ASP A 124 -8.27 9.96 14.29
N TRP A 125 -9.17 10.63 13.59
CA TRP A 125 -9.44 12.07 13.63
C TRP A 125 -10.91 12.29 14.00
N ASP A 126 -11.20 13.26 14.85
CA ASP A 126 -12.59 13.69 15.06
C ASP A 126 -13.11 14.37 13.80
N ARG A 127 -12.30 15.23 13.18
CA ARG A 127 -12.58 15.81 11.87
C ARG A 127 -11.62 15.26 10.81
N PRO A 128 -11.99 14.16 10.12
CA PRO A 128 -11.14 13.58 9.07
C PRO A 128 -11.05 14.50 7.84
N TYR A 129 -9.99 14.31 7.04
CA TYR A 129 -9.81 14.99 5.75
C TYR A 129 -10.55 14.28 4.59
N CYS A 130 -11.56 13.54 4.93
CA CYS A 130 -12.56 13.01 4.05
C CYS A 130 -13.92 13.27 4.67
N SER A 131 -14.87 13.75 3.88
CA SER A 131 -16.27 13.89 4.27
C SER A 131 -17.10 12.81 3.60
N GLN A 132 -18.33 12.65 4.05
CA GLN A 132 -19.28 11.67 3.54
C GLN A 132 -20.65 12.30 3.39
N GLY A 133 -21.36 11.88 2.37
CA GLY A 133 -22.77 12.22 2.17
C GLY A 133 -23.55 11.07 1.58
N ILE A 134 -24.86 11.29 1.42
CA ILE A 134 -25.78 10.33 0.79
C ILE A 134 -26.48 11.06 -0.35
N ILE A 135 -26.38 10.54 -1.55
CA ILE A 135 -27.05 11.09 -2.73
C ILE A 135 -28.57 10.92 -2.54
N GLN A 136 -29.29 12.01 -2.65
CA GLN A 136 -30.75 12.04 -2.56
C GLN A 136 -31.41 12.04 -3.93
N GLU A 137 -30.81 12.77 -4.87
CA GLU A 137 -31.30 12.88 -6.24
C GLU A 137 -30.15 13.20 -7.21
N THR A 138 -30.25 12.69 -8.41
CA THR A 138 -29.36 13.05 -9.53
C THR A 138 -30.20 13.24 -10.77
N THR A 139 -29.97 14.36 -11.46
CA THR A 139 -30.60 14.70 -12.74
C THR A 139 -29.53 14.96 -13.80
N ALA A 140 -29.94 15.39 -15.00
CA ALA A 140 -29.00 15.80 -16.05
C ALA A 140 -28.22 17.08 -15.68
N ASP A 141 -28.72 17.91 -14.75
CA ASP A 141 -28.21 19.27 -14.50
C ASP A 141 -27.75 19.50 -13.06
N TYR A 142 -27.97 18.55 -12.14
CA TYR A 142 -27.55 18.68 -10.76
C TYR A 142 -27.54 17.34 -10.00
N VAL A 143 -26.88 17.35 -8.84
CA VAL A 143 -26.95 16.32 -7.80
C VAL A 143 -27.33 16.97 -6.47
N THR A 144 -28.18 16.32 -5.67
CA THR A 144 -28.44 16.69 -4.27
C THR A 144 -27.85 15.66 -3.34
N ILE A 145 -27.15 16.14 -2.30
CA ILE A 145 -26.42 15.29 -1.35
C ILE A 145 -26.83 15.70 0.07
N ALA A 146 -27.28 14.73 0.85
CA ALA A 146 -27.45 14.91 2.28
C ALA A 146 -26.10 14.69 2.98
N ILE A 147 -25.65 15.70 3.73
CA ILE A 147 -24.38 15.72 4.46
C ILE A 147 -24.67 15.98 5.92
N ASP A 148 -24.18 15.12 6.81
CA ASP A 148 -24.23 15.40 8.25
C ASP A 148 -23.28 16.57 8.54
N LYS A 149 -23.87 17.76 8.75
CA LYS A 149 -23.12 19.01 8.92
C LYS A 149 -22.39 19.08 10.27
N GLU A 150 -22.77 18.26 11.24
CA GLU A 150 -22.10 18.17 12.54
C GLU A 150 -20.82 17.32 12.43
N ALA A 151 -20.93 16.16 11.77
CA ALA A 151 -19.78 15.29 11.51
C ALA A 151 -18.83 15.84 10.44
N TYR A 152 -19.39 16.52 9.41
CA TYR A 152 -18.66 17.04 8.26
C TYR A 152 -19.03 18.50 7.98
N PRO A 153 -18.57 19.45 8.82
CA PRO A 153 -18.87 20.87 8.69
C PRO A 153 -18.45 21.43 7.31
N TYR A 154 -19.30 22.28 6.75
CA TYR A 154 -19.05 22.96 5.49
C TYR A 154 -19.68 24.36 5.47
N VAL A 155 -19.25 25.17 4.53
CA VAL A 155 -19.82 26.48 4.19
C VAL A 155 -20.03 26.54 2.68
N ILE A 156 -20.97 27.38 2.23
CA ILE A 156 -21.09 27.76 0.82
C ILE A 156 -20.65 29.20 0.70
N GLU A 157 -19.52 29.42 0.03
CA GLU A 157 -18.93 30.73 -0.20
C GLU A 157 -18.82 31.00 -1.69
N ASN A 158 -19.34 32.14 -2.15
CA ASN A 158 -19.38 32.49 -3.57
C ASN A 158 -19.95 31.38 -4.46
N GLY A 159 -20.96 30.66 -3.96
CA GLY A 159 -21.59 29.54 -4.66
C GLY A 159 -20.71 28.29 -4.73
N LYS A 160 -19.66 28.14 -3.93
CA LYS A 160 -18.81 26.94 -3.85
C LYS A 160 -18.99 26.22 -2.53
N LEU A 161 -19.12 24.88 -2.59
CA LEU A 161 -19.10 24.03 -1.41
C LEU A 161 -17.68 23.87 -0.91
N LEU A 162 -17.40 24.35 0.29
CA LEU A 162 -16.12 24.22 0.97
C LEU A 162 -16.31 23.53 2.30
N PHE A 163 -15.60 22.42 2.51
CA PHE A 163 -15.55 21.73 3.79
C PHE A 163 -14.57 22.39 4.73
N THR A 164 -14.92 22.39 6.01
CA THR A 164 -14.12 23.02 7.05
C THR A 164 -13.71 22.01 8.11
N GLY A 165 -12.62 22.31 8.79
CA GLY A 165 -12.12 21.55 9.92
C GLY A 165 -11.14 22.37 10.75
N GLU A 166 -10.39 21.71 11.60
CA GLU A 166 -9.45 22.30 12.55
C GLU A 166 -8.26 22.94 11.82
N GLY A 167 -8.38 24.24 11.56
CA GLY A 167 -7.35 25.02 10.87
C GLY A 167 -7.29 24.84 9.35
N TRP A 168 -8.33 24.28 8.72
CA TRP A 168 -8.39 24.13 7.25
C TRP A 168 -9.79 24.40 6.69
N LYS A 169 -9.81 24.83 5.43
CA LYS A 169 -11.00 24.99 4.59
C LYS A 169 -10.61 24.67 3.16
N THR A 170 -11.33 23.74 2.51
CA THR A 170 -11.00 23.30 1.15
C THR A 170 -12.20 22.67 0.45
N GLY A 171 -12.13 22.55 -0.88
CA GLY A 171 -13.10 21.84 -1.71
C GLY A 171 -12.91 20.32 -1.68
N VAL A 172 -13.39 19.68 -2.75
CA VAL A 172 -13.27 18.24 -2.99
C VAL A 172 -12.26 18.01 -4.09
N GLU A 173 -11.22 17.20 -3.81
CA GLU A 173 -10.20 16.84 -4.81
C GLU A 173 -10.58 15.58 -5.59
N LEU A 174 -11.20 14.62 -4.89
CA LEU A 174 -11.59 13.34 -5.46
C LEU A 174 -12.80 12.82 -4.70
N TYR A 175 -13.63 11.99 -5.34
CA TYR A 175 -14.73 11.31 -4.68
C TYR A 175 -14.99 9.92 -5.26
N ASN A 176 -15.53 9.04 -4.41
CA ASN A 176 -15.95 7.70 -4.81
C ASN A 176 -17.39 7.44 -4.34
N LEU A 177 -18.07 6.54 -5.04
CA LEU A 177 -19.45 6.15 -4.76
C LEU A 177 -19.48 4.76 -4.16
N TYR A 178 -20.28 4.57 -3.12
CA TYR A 178 -20.47 3.28 -2.46
C TYR A 178 -21.95 2.90 -2.45
N ASP A 179 -22.23 1.64 -2.73
CA ASP A 179 -23.61 1.17 -2.74
C ASP A 179 -24.25 1.24 -1.36
N LYS A 180 -25.59 1.36 -1.37
CA LYS A 180 -26.39 1.57 -0.17
C LYS A 180 -26.34 0.41 0.83
N GLN A 181 -26.25 -0.83 0.33
CA GLN A 181 -26.45 -2.02 1.16
C GLN A 181 -25.14 -2.55 1.72
N LYS A 182 -24.16 -2.79 0.84
CA LYS A 182 -22.88 -3.39 1.20
C LYS A 182 -21.83 -2.37 1.61
N GLN A 183 -22.04 -1.09 1.25
CA GLN A 183 -21.06 -0.04 1.42
C GLN A 183 -19.72 -0.37 0.73
N GLU A 184 -19.83 -1.01 -0.43
CA GLU A 184 -18.75 -1.31 -1.35
C GLU A 184 -18.74 -0.28 -2.46
N ILE A 185 -17.57 -0.05 -3.10
CA ILE A 185 -17.52 0.85 -4.25
C ILE A 185 -18.47 0.37 -5.35
N VAL A 186 -19.17 1.29 -5.97
CA VAL A 186 -20.14 0.97 -7.03
C VAL A 186 -19.43 0.31 -8.19
N ALA A 187 -19.89 -0.87 -8.60
CA ALA A 187 -19.28 -1.65 -9.66
C ALA A 187 -19.19 -0.85 -10.98
N GLY A 188 -18.10 -1.04 -11.71
CA GLY A 188 -17.83 -0.34 -12.98
C GLY A 188 -17.36 1.10 -12.83
N THR A 189 -17.27 1.64 -11.61
CA THR A 189 -16.83 3.03 -11.41
C THR A 189 -15.32 3.14 -11.24
N LEU A 190 -14.80 4.30 -11.65
CA LEU A 190 -13.45 4.82 -11.37
C LEU A 190 -13.55 6.03 -10.46
N ASP A 191 -12.44 6.78 -10.31
CA ASP A 191 -12.40 8.01 -9.55
C ASP A 191 -13.35 9.06 -10.14
N SER A 192 -14.05 9.79 -9.26
CA SER A 192 -14.95 10.89 -9.62
C SER A 192 -15.94 10.53 -10.74
N PRO A 193 -16.74 9.46 -10.57
CA PRO A 193 -17.50 8.86 -11.68
C PRO A 193 -18.60 9.76 -12.25
N MET A 194 -19.07 10.74 -11.48
CA MET A 194 -20.02 11.78 -11.99
C MET A 194 -19.31 12.94 -12.72
N GLY A 195 -17.96 12.91 -12.82
CA GLY A 195 -17.13 13.93 -13.48
C GLY A 195 -16.26 14.70 -12.48
N ASN A 196 -14.99 14.92 -12.85
CA ASN A 196 -13.99 15.60 -12.00
C ASN A 196 -14.39 17.04 -11.64
N GLU A 197 -15.11 17.72 -12.53
CA GLU A 197 -15.47 19.13 -12.39
C GLU A 197 -16.78 19.37 -11.62
N LEU A 198 -17.50 18.30 -11.26
CA LEU A 198 -18.84 18.43 -10.65
C LEU A 198 -18.82 19.32 -9.40
N PHE A 199 -17.86 19.09 -8.48
CA PHE A 199 -17.73 19.86 -7.25
C PHE A 199 -17.12 21.26 -7.43
N ASN A 200 -16.71 21.63 -8.65
CA ASN A 200 -16.37 23.00 -9.03
C ASN A 200 -17.61 23.81 -9.46
N GLY A 201 -18.76 23.17 -9.61
CA GLY A 201 -20.04 23.78 -9.94
C GLY A 201 -20.57 24.72 -8.87
N LYS A 202 -21.65 25.44 -9.20
CA LYS A 202 -22.40 26.23 -8.21
C LYS A 202 -23.05 25.27 -7.21
N ALA A 203 -22.97 25.62 -5.93
CA ALA A 203 -23.65 24.89 -4.86
C ALA A 203 -24.58 25.80 -4.07
N GLU A 204 -25.68 25.25 -3.56
CA GLU A 204 -26.59 25.91 -2.65
C GLU A 204 -27.10 24.94 -1.59
N GLU A 205 -27.33 25.41 -0.38
CA GLU A 205 -27.94 24.63 0.71
C GLU A 205 -29.45 24.82 0.64
N LEU A 206 -30.18 23.77 0.30
CA LEU A 206 -31.66 23.79 0.21
C LEU A 206 -32.32 23.77 1.60
N SER A 207 -31.73 23.04 2.51
CA SER A 207 -32.07 22.98 3.94
C SER A 207 -30.84 22.50 4.70
N LYS A 208 -30.82 22.59 6.04
CA LYS A 208 -29.67 22.17 6.86
C LYS A 208 -29.17 20.79 6.46
N GLY A 209 -27.96 20.71 5.92
CA GLY A 209 -27.32 19.46 5.51
C GLY A 209 -27.75 18.93 4.13
N LEU A 210 -28.70 19.54 3.42
CA LEU A 210 -29.08 19.15 2.06
C LEU A 210 -28.51 20.14 1.05
N VAL A 211 -27.48 19.70 0.34
CA VAL A 211 -26.72 20.53 -0.62
C VAL A 211 -27.05 20.12 -2.05
N LYS A 212 -27.39 21.11 -2.88
CA LYS A 212 -27.55 20.96 -4.32
C LYS A 212 -26.31 21.49 -5.03
N ILE A 213 -25.75 20.68 -5.91
CA ILE A 213 -24.58 21.00 -6.73
C ILE A 213 -25.00 20.97 -8.20
N TYR A 214 -24.90 22.12 -8.86
CA TYR A 214 -25.22 22.27 -10.27
C TYR A 214 -24.07 21.82 -11.14
N GLY A 215 -24.37 21.05 -12.18
CA GLY A 215 -23.41 20.51 -13.14
C GLY A 215 -24.07 19.45 -13.99
N LYS A 216 -23.33 18.85 -14.89
CA LYS A 216 -23.80 17.74 -15.74
C LYS A 216 -23.15 16.42 -15.30
N PRO A 217 -23.78 15.69 -14.36
CA PRO A 217 -23.22 14.43 -13.91
C PRO A 217 -23.09 13.43 -15.07
N LYS A 218 -21.89 12.86 -15.26
CA LYS A 218 -21.64 11.84 -16.28
C LYS A 218 -22.28 10.48 -15.95
N MET A 219 -22.71 10.31 -14.70
CA MET A 219 -23.37 9.14 -14.18
C MET A 219 -24.47 9.60 -13.25
N GLN A 220 -25.57 8.84 -13.18
CA GLN A 220 -26.71 9.10 -12.29
C GLN A 220 -26.82 7.97 -11.26
N PRO A 221 -26.12 8.09 -10.11
CA PRO A 221 -26.23 7.11 -9.03
C PRO A 221 -27.66 7.07 -8.45
N VAL A 222 -28.08 5.91 -7.99
CA VAL A 222 -29.39 5.75 -7.37
C VAL A 222 -29.46 6.46 -6.02
N PRO A 223 -30.63 6.99 -5.60
CA PRO A 223 -30.82 7.57 -4.28
C PRO A 223 -30.45 6.60 -3.16
N GLY A 224 -29.75 7.08 -2.16
CA GLY A 224 -29.20 6.31 -1.06
C GLY A 224 -27.75 5.85 -1.27
N THR A 225 -27.15 6.08 -2.45
CA THR A 225 -25.71 5.86 -2.69
C THR A 225 -24.89 6.75 -1.77
N TYR A 226 -23.92 6.16 -1.05
CA TYR A 226 -22.95 6.96 -0.29
C TYR A 226 -21.91 7.57 -1.22
N ILE A 227 -21.43 8.76 -0.85
CA ILE A 227 -20.33 9.44 -1.52
C ILE A 227 -19.25 9.81 -0.50
N SER A 228 -18.02 9.36 -0.70
CA SER A 228 -16.86 9.85 0.04
C SER A 228 -16.23 11.03 -0.71
N LEU A 229 -15.89 12.08 0.00
CA LEU A 229 -15.42 13.36 -0.53
C LEU A 229 -14.03 13.65 0.06
N LEU A 230 -12.98 13.39 -0.70
CA LEU A 230 -11.60 13.55 -0.27
C LEU A 230 -11.16 15.01 -0.40
N HIS A 231 -10.52 15.55 0.63
CA HIS A 231 -10.11 16.95 0.72
C HIS A 231 -8.62 17.17 0.53
N VAL A 232 -7.83 16.10 0.57
CA VAL A 232 -6.38 16.11 0.33
C VAL A 232 -5.97 14.81 -0.35
N ARG A 233 -4.79 14.80 -0.98
CA ARG A 233 -4.13 13.58 -1.46
C ARG A 233 -2.68 13.59 -1.00
N TYR A 234 -2.20 12.43 -0.53
CA TYR A 234 -0.79 12.20 -0.15
C TYR A 234 -0.20 13.24 0.80
N ALA A 235 -1.01 13.72 1.79
CA ALA A 235 -0.56 14.77 2.71
C ALA A 235 0.39 14.24 3.79
N THR A 236 -0.10 13.36 4.67
CA THR A 236 0.70 12.74 5.73
C THR A 236 0.25 11.30 5.97
N THR A 237 1.20 10.40 6.18
CA THR A 237 0.91 8.99 6.45
C THR A 237 0.53 8.76 7.92
N GLY A 238 -0.19 7.67 8.19
CA GLY A 238 -0.52 7.27 9.56
C GLY A 238 0.72 6.82 10.33
N ILE A 239 1.42 5.80 9.85
CA ILE A 239 2.69 5.33 10.44
C ILE A 239 3.74 5.28 9.33
N GLN A 240 4.82 6.02 9.50
CA GLN A 240 5.92 6.07 8.53
C GLN A 240 7.22 5.50 9.11
N LEU A 241 7.78 4.52 8.42
CA LEU A 241 8.99 3.80 8.77
C LEU A 241 10.06 4.09 7.71
N ASN A 242 11.09 4.86 8.05
CA ASN A 242 12.18 5.16 7.13
C ASN A 242 13.49 4.56 7.64
N ARG A 243 14.26 3.92 6.77
CA ARG A 243 15.64 3.47 7.02
C ARG A 243 15.80 2.79 8.39
N SER A 244 14.79 2.06 8.81
CA SER A 244 14.70 1.41 10.10
C SER A 244 14.79 -0.11 9.96
N ARG A 245 14.94 -0.85 11.04
CA ARG A 245 14.95 -2.30 11.01
C ARG A 245 14.31 -2.91 12.25
N ASP A 246 13.83 -4.15 12.10
CA ASP A 246 13.20 -4.94 13.16
C ASP A 246 12.00 -4.21 13.79
N ILE A 247 11.02 -3.86 12.94
CA ILE A 247 9.85 -3.09 13.34
C ILE A 247 8.63 -4.02 13.48
N THR A 248 8.01 -4.00 14.64
CA THR A 248 6.77 -4.76 14.92
C THR A 248 5.62 -3.80 15.22
N LEU A 249 4.54 -3.92 14.44
CA LEU A 249 3.25 -3.28 14.69
C LEU A 249 2.25 -4.37 15.06
N ARG A 250 1.57 -4.24 16.21
CA ARG A 250 0.66 -5.27 16.69
C ARG A 250 -0.62 -4.69 17.27
N ASN A 251 -1.78 -5.27 16.91
CA ASN A 251 -3.10 -4.88 17.44
C ASN A 251 -3.33 -3.36 17.36
N ILE A 252 -3.24 -2.81 16.14
CA ILE A 252 -3.43 -1.39 15.86
C ILE A 252 -4.57 -1.24 14.86
N SER A 253 -5.51 -0.32 15.13
CA SER A 253 -6.56 0.07 14.19
C SER A 253 -6.34 1.51 13.72
N ILE A 254 -6.19 1.71 12.41
CA ILE A 254 -6.08 3.01 11.76
C ILE A 254 -7.41 3.30 11.07
N TYR A 255 -8.21 4.17 11.67
CA TYR A 255 -9.52 4.55 11.16
C TYR A 255 -9.48 5.72 10.18
N HIS A 256 -8.39 6.46 10.18
CA HIS A 256 -8.13 7.51 9.20
C HIS A 256 -6.62 7.79 9.08
N ALA A 257 -6.22 8.22 7.89
CA ALA A 257 -4.90 8.78 7.59
C ALA A 257 -5.03 9.72 6.39
N LEU A 258 -4.24 10.81 6.37
CA LEU A 258 -4.28 11.83 5.32
C LEU A 258 -3.50 11.43 4.05
N SER A 259 -3.09 10.20 3.99
CA SER A 259 -2.45 9.48 2.89
C SER A 259 -2.58 7.98 3.17
N MET A 260 -1.50 7.22 3.11
CA MET A 260 -1.44 5.79 3.39
C MET A 260 -1.51 5.49 4.88
N GLY A 261 -2.01 4.32 5.26
CA GLY A 261 -2.10 3.89 6.65
C GLY A 261 -0.72 3.62 7.24
N VAL A 262 0.04 2.69 6.65
CA VAL A 262 1.42 2.37 7.05
C VAL A 262 2.34 2.44 5.84
N VAL A 263 3.46 3.15 5.95
CA VAL A 263 4.47 3.26 4.89
C VAL A 263 5.84 2.82 5.40
N GLY A 264 6.51 1.97 4.64
CA GLY A 264 7.91 1.62 4.83
C GLY A 264 8.77 2.07 3.65
N PHE A 265 9.88 2.70 3.94
CA PHE A 265 10.88 3.05 2.95
C PHE A 265 12.28 2.66 3.43
N ARG A 266 12.97 1.83 2.63
CA ARG A 266 14.32 1.32 2.99
C ARG A 266 14.39 0.77 4.42
N THR A 267 13.32 0.11 4.84
CA THR A 267 13.18 -0.49 6.17
C THR A 267 13.24 -2.01 6.04
N GLU A 268 13.91 -2.66 6.97
CA GLU A 268 14.14 -4.11 6.96
C GLU A 268 13.37 -4.78 8.09
N ASN A 269 12.90 -6.01 7.84
CA ASN A 269 12.21 -6.85 8.82
C ASN A 269 11.00 -6.14 9.46
N ILE A 270 9.92 -6.03 8.69
CA ILE A 270 8.67 -5.40 9.11
C ILE A 270 7.64 -6.48 9.42
N GLN A 271 7.09 -6.46 10.63
CA GLN A 271 6.01 -7.36 11.02
C GLN A 271 4.74 -6.57 11.37
N LEU A 272 3.67 -6.83 10.63
CA LEU A 272 2.30 -6.37 10.94
C LEU A 272 1.47 -7.55 11.43
N GLN A 273 1.02 -7.49 12.68
CA GLN A 273 0.19 -8.50 13.31
C GLN A 273 -1.09 -7.87 13.83
N GLN A 274 -2.25 -8.21 13.26
CA GLN A 274 -3.53 -7.59 13.60
C GLN A 274 -3.49 -6.05 13.47
N VAL A 275 -2.87 -5.57 12.39
CA VAL A 275 -2.90 -4.15 12.03
C VAL A 275 -4.01 -3.94 11.02
N ASN A 276 -4.96 -3.07 11.33
CA ASN A 276 -6.14 -2.86 10.52
C ASN A 276 -6.18 -1.42 10.01
N VAL A 277 -6.40 -1.23 8.71
CA VAL A 277 -6.73 0.06 8.12
C VAL A 277 -8.18 -0.03 7.66
N MET A 278 -9.10 0.53 8.41
CA MET A 278 -10.51 0.25 8.23
C MET A 278 -11.42 1.44 8.52
N ALA A 279 -12.55 1.47 7.84
CA ALA A 279 -13.58 2.46 8.12
C ALA A 279 -14.04 2.37 9.58
N ASN A 280 -14.25 3.53 10.24
CA ASN A 280 -14.81 3.57 11.58
C ASN A 280 -16.33 3.39 11.50
N GLU A 281 -16.75 2.12 11.53
CA GLU A 281 -18.18 1.76 11.42
C GLU A 281 -19.02 2.29 12.61
N ALA A 282 -18.42 2.43 13.79
CA ALA A 282 -19.11 3.02 14.94
C ALA A 282 -19.45 4.50 14.73
N LYS A 283 -18.71 5.20 13.84
CA LYS A 283 -19.00 6.56 13.38
C LYS A 283 -19.76 6.58 12.04
N GLY A 284 -20.26 5.43 11.55
CA GLY A 284 -21.00 5.30 10.29
C GLY A 284 -20.20 5.64 9.04
N ARG A 285 -18.85 5.56 9.08
CA ARG A 285 -18.00 5.92 7.96
C ARG A 285 -17.87 4.77 6.95
N VAL A 286 -17.81 5.13 5.65
CA VAL A 286 -17.47 4.19 4.55
C VAL A 286 -16.02 4.32 4.09
N PHE A 287 -15.24 5.21 4.66
CA PHE A 287 -13.86 5.50 4.29
C PHE A 287 -12.89 5.33 5.49
N SER A 288 -11.60 5.10 5.18
CA SER A 288 -10.50 5.06 6.15
C SER A 288 -9.31 5.93 5.68
N ALA A 289 -8.19 5.34 5.25
CA ALA A 289 -7.05 6.08 4.71
C ALA A 289 -7.37 6.69 3.32
N ILE A 290 -6.74 7.83 3.01
CA ILE A 290 -6.96 8.56 1.74
C ILE A 290 -6.14 7.96 0.58
N ALA A 291 -5.26 7.02 0.85
CA ALA A 291 -4.50 6.23 -0.13
C ALA A 291 -4.40 4.78 0.36
N ASP A 292 -3.29 4.08 0.09
CA ASP A 292 -3.11 2.66 0.39
C ASP A 292 -3.28 2.32 1.87
N GLY A 293 -3.67 1.10 2.14
CA GLY A 293 -3.62 0.55 3.49
C GLY A 293 -2.17 0.43 3.96
N PHE A 294 -1.37 -0.35 3.25
CA PHE A 294 0.06 -0.57 3.52
C PHE A 294 0.89 -0.37 2.25
N HIS A 295 2.00 0.38 2.35
CA HIS A 295 2.86 0.67 1.21
C HIS A 295 4.34 0.54 1.59
N PHE A 296 5.06 -0.40 0.96
CA PHE A 296 6.46 -0.69 1.26
C PHE A 296 7.31 -0.56 -0.01
N SER A 297 8.14 0.47 -0.05
CA SER A 297 8.99 0.79 -1.19
C SER A 297 10.46 0.61 -0.84
N SER A 298 11.21 -0.10 -1.71
CA SER A 298 12.65 -0.35 -1.55
C SER A 298 13.05 -0.90 -0.17
N CYS A 299 12.20 -1.71 0.43
CA CYS A 299 12.41 -2.36 1.71
C CYS A 299 13.29 -3.61 1.57
N GLY A 300 13.77 -4.16 2.69
CA GLY A 300 14.62 -5.36 2.74
C GLY A 300 14.17 -6.36 3.81
N GLY A 301 14.93 -7.44 3.95
CA GLY A 301 14.64 -8.51 4.92
C GLY A 301 13.29 -9.19 4.65
N LEU A 302 12.51 -9.43 5.70
CA LEU A 302 11.17 -10.02 5.63
C LEU A 302 10.09 -8.99 5.94
N ILE A 303 9.11 -8.85 5.04
CA ILE A 303 7.84 -8.16 5.32
C ILE A 303 6.79 -9.24 5.60
N LYS A 304 6.28 -9.26 6.82
CA LYS A 304 5.23 -10.19 7.26
C LYS A 304 3.96 -9.44 7.63
N ILE A 305 2.87 -9.73 6.92
CA ILE A 305 1.53 -9.16 7.16
C ILE A 305 0.62 -10.32 7.53
N ASN A 306 0.19 -10.36 8.78
CA ASN A 306 -0.59 -11.49 9.28
C ASN A 306 -1.82 -11.05 10.08
N ASN A 307 -2.95 -11.69 9.80
CA ASN A 307 -4.23 -11.44 10.48
C ASN A 307 -4.64 -9.95 10.49
N CYS A 308 -4.42 -9.26 9.35
CA CYS A 308 -4.78 -7.87 9.15
C CYS A 308 -6.09 -7.73 8.38
N THR A 309 -6.83 -6.64 8.63
CA THR A 309 -8.08 -6.34 7.94
C THR A 309 -8.01 -4.93 7.35
N ASN A 310 -8.40 -4.80 6.08
CA ASN A 310 -8.43 -3.51 5.40
C ASN A 310 -9.81 -3.26 4.78
N THR A 311 -10.37 -2.06 4.99
CA THR A 311 -11.64 -1.59 4.39
C THR A 311 -11.63 -0.08 4.20
N GLY A 312 -12.25 0.40 3.13
CA GLY A 312 -12.59 1.81 2.96
C GLY A 312 -11.42 2.75 2.66
N GLN A 313 -10.20 2.25 2.43
CA GLN A 313 -9.12 3.10 1.95
C GLN A 313 -9.35 3.50 0.48
N ALA A 314 -8.77 4.64 0.10
CA ALA A 314 -9.02 5.23 -1.22
C ALA A 314 -7.93 4.88 -2.25
N ASP A 315 -7.17 3.81 -2.04
CA ASP A 315 -6.23 3.18 -2.99
C ASP A 315 -6.03 1.69 -2.64
N ASP A 316 -4.90 1.09 -2.98
CA ASP A 316 -4.63 -0.34 -2.83
C ASP A 316 -4.62 -0.81 -1.37
N PHE A 317 -4.97 -2.06 -1.12
CA PHE A 317 -4.88 -2.62 0.23
C PHE A 317 -3.42 -2.77 0.67
N VAL A 318 -2.58 -3.30 -0.19
CA VAL A 318 -1.13 -3.46 0.04
C VAL A 318 -0.37 -3.20 -1.25
N ASN A 319 0.70 -2.41 -1.19
CA ASN A 319 1.64 -2.22 -2.28
C ASN A 319 3.08 -2.47 -1.80
N ILE A 320 3.81 -3.40 -2.44
CA ILE A 320 5.20 -3.76 -2.10
C ILE A 320 6.02 -3.81 -3.38
N HIS A 321 7.00 -2.91 -3.52
CA HIS A 321 7.81 -2.80 -4.73
C HIS A 321 9.20 -2.21 -4.47
N GLY A 322 10.11 -2.36 -5.42
CA GLY A 322 11.31 -1.53 -5.56
C GLY A 322 11.01 -0.26 -6.36
N GLU A 323 12.03 0.53 -6.66
CA GLU A 323 11.87 1.72 -7.49
C GLU A 323 12.85 1.71 -8.65
N TYR A 324 12.35 1.96 -9.86
CA TYR A 324 13.18 2.27 -11.02
C TYR A 324 13.61 3.74 -11.00
N PHE A 325 14.81 4.00 -11.50
CA PHE A 325 15.22 5.35 -11.88
C PHE A 325 15.89 5.36 -13.24
N ARG A 326 15.72 6.45 -13.96
CA ARG A 326 16.15 6.56 -15.34
C ARG A 326 17.63 7.00 -15.41
N VAL A 327 18.39 6.34 -16.26
CA VAL A 327 19.75 6.74 -16.61
C VAL A 327 19.67 7.89 -17.62
N ALA A 328 20.28 9.02 -17.30
CA ALA A 328 20.33 10.20 -18.15
C ALA A 328 21.50 10.14 -19.15
N ALA A 329 22.65 9.64 -18.71
CA ALA A 329 23.82 9.43 -19.55
C ALA A 329 24.77 8.37 -18.98
N ARG A 330 25.56 7.75 -19.84
CA ARG A 330 26.76 7.01 -19.46
C ARG A 330 27.94 7.96 -19.61
N GLU A 331 28.61 8.30 -18.51
CA GLU A 331 29.71 9.25 -18.51
C GLU A 331 31.04 8.57 -18.91
N ASN A 332 31.25 7.32 -18.49
CA ASN A 332 32.36 6.48 -18.83
C ASN A 332 32.03 5.00 -18.55
N ASP A 333 33.03 4.10 -18.61
CA ASP A 333 32.83 2.66 -18.43
C ASP A 333 32.43 2.25 -17.02
N HIS A 334 32.49 3.14 -16.03
CA HIS A 334 32.18 2.85 -14.64
C HIS A 334 31.15 3.83 -14.02
N THR A 335 30.71 4.85 -14.74
CA THR A 335 29.92 5.93 -14.15
C THR A 335 28.73 6.28 -15.03
N ILE A 336 27.57 6.35 -14.41
CA ILE A 336 26.35 6.90 -15.01
C ILE A 336 25.97 8.24 -14.36
N ARG A 337 25.27 9.06 -15.13
CA ARG A 337 24.55 10.23 -14.64
C ARG A 337 23.04 9.96 -14.62
N THR A 338 22.39 10.41 -13.56
CA THR A 338 20.93 10.32 -13.41
C THR A 338 20.32 11.72 -13.27
N ALA A 339 18.99 11.82 -13.38
CA ALA A 339 18.25 13.01 -12.97
C ALA A 339 18.29 13.18 -11.43
N VAL A 340 17.74 14.29 -10.93
CA VAL A 340 17.62 14.55 -9.48
C VAL A 340 16.67 13.57 -8.81
N LYS A 341 15.50 13.36 -9.42
CA LYS A 341 14.43 12.55 -8.87
C LYS A 341 13.99 11.47 -9.84
N GLY A 342 13.58 10.33 -9.28
CA GLY A 342 12.64 9.41 -9.89
C GLY A 342 11.22 9.98 -9.83
N ARG A 343 10.20 9.12 -9.77
CA ARG A 343 8.82 9.60 -9.74
C ARG A 343 8.46 10.39 -8.47
N GLY A 344 9.01 10.08 -7.33
CA GLY A 344 8.66 10.72 -6.06
C GLY A 344 9.81 11.06 -5.15
N ARG A 345 10.96 10.39 -5.32
CA ARG A 345 12.12 10.48 -4.42
C ARG A 345 13.37 10.94 -5.15
N GLU A 346 14.27 11.55 -4.41
CA GLU A 346 15.61 11.83 -4.90
C GLU A 346 16.39 10.53 -5.12
N ILE A 347 17.15 10.45 -6.23
CA ILE A 347 17.89 9.25 -6.60
C ILE A 347 18.91 8.87 -5.51
N GLY A 348 19.57 9.85 -4.88
CA GLY A 348 20.49 9.61 -3.77
C GLY A 348 19.83 9.00 -2.51
N GLN A 349 18.50 8.95 -2.44
CA GLN A 349 17.79 8.22 -1.40
C GLN A 349 17.52 6.76 -1.79
N LEU A 350 17.55 6.42 -3.08
CA LEU A 350 17.22 5.09 -3.60
C LEU A 350 18.41 4.14 -3.61
N ILE A 351 19.63 4.66 -3.63
CA ILE A 351 20.87 3.87 -3.76
C ILE A 351 21.98 4.45 -2.89
N ALA A 352 22.85 3.58 -2.37
CA ALA A 352 24.02 3.94 -1.57
C ALA A 352 25.25 3.15 -2.01
N ALA A 353 26.43 3.62 -1.64
CA ALA A 353 27.68 2.88 -1.84
C ALA A 353 27.64 1.52 -1.13
N GLY A 354 28.17 0.49 -1.76
CA GLY A 354 28.12 -0.91 -1.32
C GLY A 354 26.89 -1.69 -1.79
N GLU A 355 25.84 -1.03 -2.30
CA GLU A 355 24.66 -1.67 -2.85
C GLU A 355 24.88 -2.11 -4.31
N GLU A 356 24.04 -3.01 -4.80
CA GLU A 356 24.10 -3.51 -6.17
C GLU A 356 22.94 -2.98 -7.02
N LEU A 357 23.25 -2.63 -8.27
CA LEU A 357 22.28 -2.22 -9.29
C LEU A 357 22.16 -3.27 -10.39
N TYR A 358 20.93 -3.45 -10.89
CA TYR A 358 20.67 -3.94 -12.24
C TYR A 358 20.38 -2.77 -13.17
N PHE A 359 20.82 -2.91 -14.44
CA PHE A 359 20.32 -2.07 -15.52
C PHE A 359 19.25 -2.83 -16.30
N ILE A 360 18.21 -2.10 -16.67
CA ILE A 360 17.01 -2.65 -17.29
C ILE A 360 16.88 -2.03 -18.67
N ASP A 361 16.79 -2.88 -19.68
CA ASP A 361 16.46 -2.46 -21.03
C ASP A 361 15.00 -1.97 -21.07
N SER A 362 14.77 -0.77 -21.58
CA SER A 362 13.45 -0.11 -21.53
C SER A 362 12.38 -0.74 -22.45
N ILE A 363 12.79 -1.62 -23.38
CA ILE A 363 11.92 -2.26 -24.37
C ILE A 363 11.61 -3.71 -23.97
N THR A 364 12.67 -4.46 -23.67
CA THR A 364 12.59 -5.90 -23.35
C THR A 364 12.40 -6.16 -21.86
N MET A 365 12.62 -5.17 -21.02
CA MET A 365 12.66 -5.30 -19.55
C MET A 365 13.73 -6.29 -19.04
N GLN A 366 14.70 -6.67 -19.89
CA GLN A 366 15.76 -7.60 -19.50
C GLN A 366 16.76 -6.91 -18.57
N ARG A 367 17.19 -7.65 -17.56
CA ARG A 367 18.17 -7.23 -16.57
C ARG A 367 19.59 -7.54 -17.02
N SER A 368 20.50 -6.62 -16.76
CA SER A 368 21.94 -6.88 -16.87
C SER A 368 22.44 -7.83 -15.77
N ALA A 369 23.73 -8.19 -15.82
CA ALA A 369 24.46 -8.61 -14.64
C ALA A 369 24.49 -7.45 -13.61
N PRO A 370 24.49 -7.73 -12.29
CA PRO A 370 24.53 -6.68 -11.29
C PRO A 370 25.92 -6.03 -11.21
N VAL A 371 25.93 -4.74 -10.88
CA VAL A 371 27.15 -3.98 -10.60
C VAL A 371 27.08 -3.38 -9.19
N THR A 372 28.24 -3.34 -8.49
CA THR A 372 28.33 -2.79 -7.14
C THR A 372 28.61 -1.30 -7.21
N VAL A 373 27.80 -0.50 -6.54
CA VAL A 373 27.96 0.94 -6.43
C VAL A 373 29.13 1.25 -5.49
N THR A 374 30.06 2.09 -5.92
CA THR A 374 31.20 2.55 -5.11
C THR A 374 31.00 3.96 -4.57
N ASN A 375 30.29 4.81 -5.31
CA ASN A 375 30.01 6.19 -4.91
C ASN A 375 28.67 6.68 -5.48
N VAL A 376 28.01 7.57 -4.75
CA VAL A 376 26.82 8.31 -5.17
C VAL A 376 27.06 9.78 -4.86
N GLU A 377 27.36 10.57 -5.88
CA GLU A 377 27.74 11.97 -5.74
C GLU A 377 26.67 12.90 -6.31
N PRO A 378 26.15 13.86 -5.51
CA PRO A 378 25.22 14.84 -6.02
C PRO A 378 25.90 15.84 -6.96
N LEU A 379 25.25 16.11 -8.10
CA LEU A 379 25.68 17.10 -9.07
C LEU A 379 24.92 18.42 -8.87
N TYR A 380 25.63 19.54 -8.98
CA TYR A 380 25.03 20.87 -8.84
C TYR A 380 25.28 21.73 -10.08
N THR A 381 24.27 22.50 -10.46
CA THR A 381 24.39 23.62 -11.39
C THR A 381 24.23 24.90 -10.59
N GLY A 382 25.31 25.58 -10.32
CA GLY A 382 25.35 26.63 -9.32
C GLY A 382 25.05 26.08 -7.91
N LYS A 383 23.98 26.56 -7.28
CA LYS A 383 23.51 26.05 -5.95
C LYS A 383 22.38 25.03 -6.06
N GLN A 384 21.92 24.73 -7.26
CA GLN A 384 20.78 23.84 -7.49
C GLN A 384 21.28 22.41 -7.77
N LEU A 385 20.76 21.43 -7.03
CA LEU A 385 20.96 20.01 -7.30
C LEU A 385 20.42 19.69 -8.70
N SER A 386 21.27 19.15 -9.60
CA SER A 386 20.94 18.89 -11.01
C SER A 386 20.92 17.41 -11.38
N GLY A 387 21.42 16.53 -10.50
CA GLY A 387 21.45 15.09 -10.73
C GLY A 387 22.38 14.38 -9.77
N TYR A 388 22.75 13.15 -10.12
CA TYR A 388 23.71 12.34 -9.39
C TYR A 388 24.65 11.63 -10.35
N LEU A 389 25.95 11.53 -9.99
CA LEU A 389 26.89 10.58 -10.55
C LEU A 389 26.90 9.33 -9.69
N ILE A 390 26.68 8.18 -10.32
CA ILE A 390 26.75 6.89 -9.66
C ILE A 390 27.92 6.12 -10.27
N SER A 391 28.96 5.89 -9.48
CA SER A 391 30.12 5.12 -9.86
C SER A 391 30.01 3.67 -9.42
N CYS A 392 30.46 2.74 -10.26
CA CYS A 392 30.36 1.31 -10.05
C CYS A 392 31.75 0.65 -10.09
N LYS A 393 31.91 -0.46 -9.34
CA LYS A 393 33.14 -1.23 -9.27
C LYS A 393 33.43 -1.97 -10.59
N GLN A 394 32.41 -2.63 -11.14
CA GLN A 394 32.51 -3.36 -12.40
C GLN A 394 32.31 -2.40 -13.58
N GLN A 395 32.78 -2.79 -14.75
CA GLN A 395 32.44 -2.14 -16.00
C GLN A 395 30.92 -2.20 -16.20
N LEU A 396 30.34 -1.08 -16.60
CA LEU A 396 28.91 -0.97 -16.87
C LEU A 396 28.52 -1.86 -18.06
N PRO A 397 27.39 -2.58 -17.98
CA PRO A 397 26.88 -3.36 -19.10
C PRO A 397 26.51 -2.47 -20.29
N GLU A 398 26.41 -3.05 -21.47
CA GLU A 398 26.10 -2.31 -22.71
C GLU A 398 24.77 -1.56 -22.63
N ASN A 399 23.76 -2.16 -21.97
CA ASN A 399 22.45 -1.54 -21.80
C ASN A 399 22.40 -0.45 -20.72
N ALA A 400 23.52 -0.08 -20.07
CA ALA A 400 23.58 1.01 -19.10
C ALA A 400 23.77 2.39 -19.79
N GLY A 401 22.94 2.69 -20.76
CA GLY A 401 22.97 3.92 -21.55
C GLY A 401 21.82 4.88 -21.24
N ALA A 402 21.86 6.06 -21.90
CA ALA A 402 20.79 7.04 -21.79
C ALA A 402 19.44 6.42 -22.17
N GLY A 403 18.43 6.60 -21.32
CA GLY A 403 17.08 6.08 -21.53
C GLY A 403 16.84 4.69 -20.95
N SER A 404 17.86 3.95 -20.53
CA SER A 404 17.70 2.74 -19.75
C SER A 404 17.23 3.06 -18.33
N PHE A 405 16.80 2.03 -17.59
CA PHE A 405 16.45 2.15 -16.19
C PHE A 405 17.46 1.40 -15.32
N ALA A 406 17.54 1.80 -14.06
CA ALA A 406 18.26 1.05 -13.04
C ALA A 406 17.34 0.76 -11.86
N GLU A 407 17.56 -0.37 -11.18
CA GLU A 407 16.88 -0.76 -9.95
C GLU A 407 17.88 -1.26 -8.91
N ASN A 408 17.57 -1.01 -7.64
CA ASN A 408 18.36 -1.49 -6.52
C ASN A 408 18.10 -2.98 -6.29
N LYS A 409 19.10 -3.82 -6.46
CA LYS A 409 19.03 -5.27 -6.20
C LYS A 409 19.08 -5.60 -4.70
N THR A 410 19.76 -4.77 -3.92
CA THR A 410 20.00 -5.03 -2.48
C THR A 410 18.73 -4.84 -1.66
N CYS A 411 17.98 -3.78 -1.94
CA CYS A 411 16.75 -3.44 -1.23
C CYS A 411 15.53 -4.17 -1.82
N THR A 412 15.45 -5.48 -1.58
CA THR A 412 14.34 -6.33 -2.05
C THR A 412 13.91 -7.29 -0.93
N PRO A 413 12.64 -7.25 -0.47
CA PRO A 413 12.18 -8.07 0.66
C PRO A 413 11.73 -9.47 0.24
N GLU A 414 11.80 -10.42 1.16
CA GLU A 414 10.88 -11.55 1.19
C GLU A 414 9.52 -11.09 1.73
N VAL A 415 8.42 -11.73 1.29
CA VAL A 415 7.06 -11.29 1.64
C VAL A 415 6.20 -12.47 2.08
N GLU A 416 5.54 -12.33 3.22
CA GLU A 416 4.49 -13.24 3.70
C GLU A 416 3.22 -12.44 3.99
N ILE A 417 2.13 -12.72 3.26
CA ILE A 417 0.79 -12.13 3.51
C ILE A 417 -0.16 -13.28 3.81
N THR A 418 -0.54 -13.40 5.08
CA THR A 418 -1.28 -14.57 5.54
C THR A 418 -2.44 -14.23 6.46
N ASN A 419 -3.54 -14.99 6.36
CA ASN A 419 -4.72 -14.87 7.22
C ASN A 419 -5.38 -13.48 7.21
N CYS A 420 -5.20 -12.70 6.15
CA CYS A 420 -5.71 -11.34 6.03
C CYS A 420 -7.09 -11.30 5.39
N ARG A 421 -7.82 -10.21 5.65
CA ARG A 421 -9.15 -9.96 5.11
C ARG A 421 -9.18 -8.60 4.42
N PHE A 422 -9.36 -8.60 3.12
CA PHE A 422 -9.47 -7.42 2.26
C PHE A 422 -10.93 -7.29 1.83
N LEU A 423 -11.66 -6.42 2.50
CA LEU A 423 -13.12 -6.41 2.50
C LEU A 423 -13.70 -5.12 1.92
N LYS A 424 -15.00 -5.19 1.52
CA LYS A 424 -15.81 -4.03 1.13
C LYS A 424 -15.24 -3.27 -0.06
N LYS A 425 -14.82 -3.97 -1.11
CA LYS A 425 -14.45 -3.41 -2.44
C LYS A 425 -14.18 -1.90 -2.43
N ASN A 426 -13.05 -1.51 -1.88
CA ASN A 426 -12.62 -0.11 -1.90
C ASN A 426 -12.12 0.30 -3.29
N ARG A 427 -11.79 1.56 -3.43
CA ARG A 427 -11.13 2.09 -4.63
C ARG A 427 -9.80 1.36 -4.87
N ALA A 428 -9.52 1.04 -6.15
CA ALA A 428 -8.38 0.38 -6.74
C ALA A 428 -8.30 -1.13 -6.47
N ARG A 429 -7.18 -1.64 -6.04
CA ARG A 429 -6.81 -3.06 -6.14
C ARG A 429 -6.60 -3.68 -4.76
N GLY A 430 -6.34 -4.97 -4.74
CA GLY A 430 -5.98 -5.70 -3.54
C GLY A 430 -4.50 -5.58 -3.22
N LEU A 431 -3.71 -6.57 -3.66
CA LEU A 431 -2.26 -6.59 -3.44
C LEU A 431 -1.51 -6.23 -4.72
N LEU A 432 -0.58 -5.30 -4.63
CA LEU A 432 0.53 -5.14 -5.58
C LEU A 432 1.78 -5.68 -4.91
N VAL A 433 2.40 -6.72 -5.49
CA VAL A 433 3.60 -7.32 -4.91
C VAL A 433 4.60 -7.64 -6.02
N THR A 434 5.70 -6.90 -6.04
CA THR A 434 6.78 -7.07 -7.00
C THR A 434 8.13 -7.13 -6.27
N THR A 435 8.69 -8.32 -6.11
CA THR A 435 10.03 -8.55 -5.56
C THR A 435 10.63 -9.81 -6.16
N PRO A 436 11.95 -9.86 -6.37
CA PRO A 436 12.63 -11.06 -6.88
C PRO A 436 12.85 -12.14 -5.80
N LYS A 437 12.49 -11.86 -4.56
CA LYS A 437 12.61 -12.79 -3.44
C LYS A 437 11.38 -13.69 -3.33
N LYS A 438 11.37 -14.56 -2.33
CA LYS A 438 10.24 -15.45 -2.08
C LYS A 438 9.02 -14.64 -1.61
N VAL A 439 7.85 -14.94 -2.21
CA VAL A 439 6.56 -14.36 -1.82
C VAL A 439 5.59 -15.49 -1.51
N LEU A 440 4.92 -15.41 -0.36
CA LEU A 440 3.84 -16.29 0.03
C LEU A 440 2.57 -15.48 0.31
N ILE A 441 1.50 -15.78 -0.44
CA ILE A 441 0.15 -15.22 -0.24
C ILE A 441 -0.77 -16.40 0.09
N GLU A 442 -1.09 -16.59 1.38
CA GLU A 442 -1.78 -17.80 1.85
C GLU A 442 -2.94 -17.49 2.81
N ASN A 443 -4.04 -18.20 2.63
CA ASN A 443 -5.19 -18.19 3.53
C ASN A 443 -5.80 -16.79 3.74
N ASN A 444 -5.86 -15.98 2.66
CA ASN A 444 -6.46 -14.66 2.69
C ASN A 444 -7.85 -14.68 2.05
N TYR A 445 -8.66 -13.71 2.43
CA TYR A 445 -9.96 -13.45 1.80
C TYR A 445 -9.92 -12.11 1.08
N PHE A 446 -10.28 -12.12 -0.20
CA PHE A 446 -10.30 -10.96 -1.08
C PHE A 446 -11.72 -10.65 -1.56
N ASN A 447 -12.14 -9.41 -1.37
CA ASN A 447 -13.31 -8.83 -2.00
C ASN A 447 -12.92 -7.42 -2.48
N THR A 448 -12.46 -7.32 -3.74
CA THR A 448 -11.81 -6.12 -4.29
C THR A 448 -12.54 -5.60 -5.52
N ALA A 449 -12.57 -4.28 -5.71
CA ALA A 449 -13.16 -3.68 -6.91
C ALA A 449 -12.28 -3.91 -8.14
N GLY A 450 -10.99 -3.70 -8.04
CA GLY A 450 -10.02 -4.03 -9.10
C GLY A 450 -9.45 -5.43 -8.98
N ALA A 451 -8.30 -5.67 -9.58
CA ALA A 451 -7.55 -6.91 -9.44
C ALA A 451 -7.30 -7.22 -7.96
N ALA A 452 -7.55 -8.47 -7.55
CA ALA A 452 -7.23 -8.89 -6.19
C ALA A 452 -5.72 -8.97 -5.96
N ILE A 453 -4.98 -9.39 -6.99
CA ILE A 453 -3.52 -9.40 -6.99
C ILE A 453 -3.03 -8.83 -8.31
N LEU A 454 -2.17 -7.81 -8.24
CA LEU A 454 -1.42 -7.27 -9.36
C LEU A 454 0.07 -7.57 -9.17
N ILE A 455 0.68 -8.12 -10.21
CA ILE A 455 2.12 -8.33 -10.32
C ILE A 455 2.58 -7.53 -11.54
N GLU A 456 3.35 -6.48 -11.30
CA GLU A 456 3.72 -5.53 -12.32
C GLU A 456 5.25 -5.33 -12.37
N GLY A 457 5.72 -4.48 -13.22
CA GLY A 457 7.04 -3.91 -13.33
C GLY A 457 6.83 -2.73 -14.27
N ASP A 458 6.67 -1.54 -13.70
CA ASP A 458 6.23 -0.35 -14.44
C ASP A 458 7.37 0.66 -14.63
N VAL A 459 7.86 0.75 -15.86
CA VAL A 459 8.83 1.78 -16.27
C VAL A 459 8.18 2.97 -16.96
N SER A 460 6.84 2.99 -17.07
CA SER A 460 6.10 3.98 -17.87
C SER A 460 5.52 5.11 -17.05
N TYR A 461 5.00 4.82 -15.86
CA TYR A 461 4.26 5.80 -15.08
C TYR A 461 4.65 5.85 -13.60
N TRP A 462 4.53 4.74 -12.84
CA TRP A 462 4.81 4.74 -11.40
C TRP A 462 6.28 4.46 -11.08
N TYR A 463 7.03 3.85 -11.99
CA TYR A 463 8.41 3.40 -11.81
C TYR A 463 8.56 2.36 -10.68
N GLU A 464 7.54 1.55 -10.48
CA GLU A 464 7.55 0.47 -9.51
C GLU A 464 8.32 -0.73 -10.06
N SER A 465 9.39 -1.14 -9.37
CA SER A 465 10.30 -2.17 -9.84
C SER A 465 10.17 -3.48 -9.06
N GLY A 466 10.69 -4.54 -9.64
CA GLY A 466 10.86 -5.83 -9.01
C GLY A 466 10.26 -6.99 -9.80
N ALA A 467 11.02 -7.62 -10.68
CA ALA A 467 10.55 -8.83 -11.36
C ALA A 467 10.37 -9.97 -10.37
N VAL A 468 9.19 -10.57 -10.33
CA VAL A 468 8.91 -11.74 -9.49
C VAL A 468 9.68 -12.96 -10.00
N ARG A 469 10.27 -13.74 -9.07
CA ARG A 469 11.02 -14.96 -9.36
C ARG A 469 10.52 -16.20 -8.64
N ASN A 470 9.73 -16.03 -7.58
CA ASN A 470 9.21 -17.14 -6.79
C ASN A 470 8.01 -16.66 -5.95
N ILE A 471 6.79 -16.86 -6.46
CA ILE A 471 5.57 -16.50 -5.74
C ILE A 471 4.62 -17.70 -5.65
N ILE A 472 4.08 -17.92 -4.47
CA ILE A 472 3.06 -18.94 -4.19
C ILE A 472 1.80 -18.25 -3.68
N ILE A 473 0.71 -18.40 -4.43
CA ILE A 473 -0.64 -17.90 -4.11
C ILE A 473 -1.51 -19.13 -3.85
N ARG A 474 -1.84 -19.40 -2.58
CA ARG A 474 -2.55 -20.62 -2.22
C ARG A 474 -3.55 -20.47 -1.09
N LYS A 475 -4.59 -21.33 -1.11
CA LYS A 475 -5.63 -21.39 -0.07
C LYS A 475 -6.34 -20.06 0.18
N ASN A 476 -6.35 -19.17 -0.82
CA ASN A 476 -7.07 -17.92 -0.75
C ASN A 476 -8.49 -18.06 -1.28
N VAL A 477 -9.38 -17.19 -0.81
CA VAL A 477 -10.71 -17.02 -1.35
C VAL A 477 -10.79 -15.67 -2.05
N PHE A 478 -11.08 -15.69 -3.35
CA PHE A 478 -11.36 -14.51 -4.17
C PHE A 478 -12.86 -14.43 -4.39
N ASP A 479 -13.51 -13.50 -3.69
CA ASP A 479 -14.97 -13.41 -3.65
C ASP A 479 -15.46 -12.18 -4.43
N HIS A 480 -15.96 -12.41 -5.66
CA HIS A 480 -16.49 -11.38 -6.56
C HIS A 480 -15.52 -10.20 -6.76
N CYS A 481 -14.24 -10.50 -6.92
CA CYS A 481 -13.23 -9.51 -7.24
C CYS A 481 -13.35 -9.01 -8.69
N PHE A 482 -12.64 -7.92 -9.01
CA PHE A 482 -12.54 -7.35 -10.36
C PHE A 482 -13.91 -6.96 -10.94
N THR A 483 -14.61 -6.09 -10.22
CA THR A 483 -15.90 -5.51 -10.64
C THR A 483 -15.78 -4.10 -11.19
N SER A 484 -14.59 -3.51 -11.21
CA SER A 484 -14.25 -2.18 -11.75
C SER A 484 -12.92 -2.25 -12.49
N PRO A 485 -12.63 -1.33 -13.44
CA PRO A 485 -11.52 -1.46 -14.40
C PRO A 485 -10.13 -1.09 -13.82
N TRP A 486 -9.82 -1.46 -12.58
CA TRP A 486 -8.48 -1.38 -12.01
C TRP A 486 -7.78 -2.74 -12.10
N GLY A 487 -7.31 -3.10 -13.29
CA GLY A 487 -6.67 -4.36 -13.62
C GLY A 487 -7.22 -4.95 -14.92
N GLN A 488 -6.86 -6.20 -15.21
CA GLN A 488 -7.30 -6.94 -16.40
C GLN A 488 -8.04 -8.23 -16.01
N ALA A 489 -7.87 -8.70 -14.77
CA ALA A 489 -8.42 -9.93 -14.23
C ALA A 489 -8.41 -9.91 -12.70
N THR A 490 -8.97 -10.96 -12.08
CA THR A 490 -8.85 -11.17 -10.62
C THR A 490 -7.38 -11.26 -10.20
N ILE A 491 -6.54 -11.99 -10.96
CA ILE A 491 -5.08 -11.95 -10.84
C ILE A 491 -4.52 -11.40 -12.15
N THR A 492 -3.84 -10.26 -12.08
CA THR A 492 -3.28 -9.53 -13.20
C THR A 492 -1.76 -9.55 -13.12
N ILE A 493 -1.08 -9.94 -14.21
CA ILE A 493 0.39 -9.97 -14.32
C ILE A 493 0.76 -9.21 -15.58
N THR A 494 1.19 -7.96 -15.45
CA THR A 494 1.31 -7.01 -16.57
C THR A 494 2.59 -6.17 -16.50
N PRO A 495 3.78 -6.75 -16.70
CA PRO A 495 5.00 -5.96 -16.81
C PRO A 495 4.98 -5.05 -18.05
N SER A 496 5.67 -3.91 -18.00
CA SER A 496 5.80 -2.93 -19.10
C SER A 496 6.65 -3.44 -20.28
N VAL A 497 6.60 -4.73 -20.59
CA VAL A 497 7.28 -5.32 -21.76
C VAL A 497 6.60 -4.82 -23.03
N HIS A 498 7.38 -4.32 -23.99
CA HIS A 498 6.85 -3.84 -25.25
C HIS A 498 6.22 -5.00 -26.06
N PRO A 499 5.04 -4.83 -26.66
CA PRO A 499 4.35 -5.90 -27.39
C PRO A 499 5.20 -6.62 -28.45
N GLN A 500 6.05 -5.89 -29.15
CA GLN A 500 6.94 -6.44 -30.18
C GLN A 500 8.05 -7.36 -29.63
N THR A 501 8.33 -7.29 -28.33
CA THR A 501 9.36 -8.08 -27.66
C THR A 501 8.80 -9.09 -26.67
N ILE A 502 7.50 -9.36 -26.73
CA ILE A 502 6.82 -10.30 -25.82
C ILE A 502 7.39 -11.73 -25.89
N THR A 503 8.03 -12.08 -26.99
CA THR A 503 8.72 -13.36 -27.20
C THR A 503 10.15 -13.39 -26.65
N ALA A 504 10.69 -12.27 -26.15
CA ALA A 504 11.96 -12.22 -25.43
C ALA A 504 11.90 -13.10 -24.16
N PRO A 505 13.03 -13.37 -23.47
CA PRO A 505 13.00 -14.04 -22.17
C PRO A 505 12.00 -13.37 -21.22
N ALA A 506 11.21 -14.19 -20.52
CA ALA A 506 10.13 -13.67 -19.71
C ALA A 506 10.63 -12.75 -18.58
N TYR A 507 9.87 -11.68 -18.31
CA TYR A 507 10.19 -10.75 -17.23
C TYR A 507 9.94 -11.37 -15.85
N HIS A 508 8.82 -12.07 -15.64
CA HIS A 508 8.52 -12.79 -14.41
C HIS A 508 8.76 -14.29 -14.55
N SER A 509 8.96 -14.99 -13.43
CA SER A 509 9.08 -16.45 -13.44
C SER A 509 8.59 -17.12 -12.15
N ASN A 510 8.28 -18.42 -12.26
CA ASN A 510 7.88 -19.31 -11.15
C ASN A 510 6.71 -18.75 -10.33
N ILE A 511 5.56 -18.61 -10.97
CA ILE A 511 4.31 -18.15 -10.36
C ILE A 511 3.39 -19.35 -10.16
N VAL A 512 3.08 -19.69 -8.91
CA VAL A 512 2.22 -20.84 -8.55
C VAL A 512 0.93 -20.35 -7.91
N ILE A 513 -0.20 -20.60 -8.60
CA ILE A 513 -1.57 -20.29 -8.15
C ILE A 513 -2.27 -21.61 -7.91
N THR A 514 -2.42 -22.01 -6.64
CA THR A 514 -2.85 -23.38 -6.32
C THR A 514 -3.77 -23.45 -5.10
N ASN A 515 -4.72 -24.39 -5.12
CA ASN A 515 -5.66 -24.63 -4.02
C ASN A 515 -6.44 -23.37 -3.58
N ASN A 516 -6.76 -22.46 -4.49
CA ASN A 516 -7.58 -21.29 -4.22
C ASN A 516 -9.04 -21.52 -4.62
N VAL A 517 -9.93 -20.72 -4.03
CA VAL A 517 -11.34 -20.65 -4.40
C VAL A 517 -11.62 -19.31 -5.06
N PHE A 518 -12.10 -19.34 -6.30
CA PHE A 518 -12.54 -18.17 -7.05
C PHE A 518 -14.07 -18.22 -7.21
N LYS A 519 -14.77 -17.27 -6.62
CA LYS A 519 -16.19 -17.01 -6.84
C LYS A 519 -16.28 -15.80 -7.76
N GLN A 520 -16.75 -16.00 -8.99
CA GLN A 520 -16.61 -15.01 -10.05
C GLN A 520 -17.95 -14.49 -10.54
N SER A 521 -18.00 -13.20 -10.86
CA SER A 521 -19.10 -12.57 -11.60
C SER A 521 -18.74 -12.35 -13.08
N GLY A 522 -17.47 -12.52 -13.46
CA GLY A 522 -16.98 -12.27 -14.81
C GLY A 522 -15.59 -12.88 -15.09
N LEU A 523 -15.12 -12.71 -16.31
CA LEU A 523 -13.83 -13.21 -16.83
C LEU A 523 -12.91 -12.02 -17.20
N PRO A 524 -11.58 -12.21 -17.29
CA PRO A 524 -10.84 -13.44 -16.99
C PRO A 524 -10.53 -13.61 -15.49
N VAL A 525 -10.15 -14.81 -15.09
CA VAL A 525 -9.66 -15.11 -13.73
C VAL A 525 -8.20 -14.73 -13.60
N VAL A 526 -7.39 -15.06 -14.60
CA VAL A 526 -5.97 -14.69 -14.70
C VAL A 526 -5.70 -14.02 -16.04
N TYR A 527 -5.02 -12.89 -15.99
CA TYR A 527 -4.42 -12.24 -17.14
C TYR A 527 -2.91 -12.16 -16.90
N ALA A 528 -2.12 -12.81 -17.76
CA ALA A 528 -0.68 -12.89 -17.55
C ALA A 528 0.10 -12.61 -18.85
N ARG A 529 1.12 -11.75 -18.73
CA ARG A 529 2.06 -11.43 -19.80
C ARG A 529 3.50 -11.68 -19.36
N SER A 530 4.31 -12.23 -20.26
CA SER A 530 5.75 -12.42 -20.08
C SER A 530 6.12 -13.17 -18.80
N VAL A 531 5.58 -14.38 -18.64
CA VAL A 531 5.83 -15.26 -17.48
C VAL A 531 6.41 -16.58 -17.94
N GLU A 532 7.49 -17.04 -17.31
CA GLU A 532 8.04 -18.39 -17.44
C GLU A 532 7.71 -19.23 -16.22
N GLY A 533 7.07 -20.38 -16.39
CA GLY A 533 6.73 -21.30 -15.31
C GLY A 533 5.49 -20.87 -14.51
N LEU A 534 4.42 -20.44 -15.18
CA LEU A 534 3.13 -20.20 -14.57
C LEU A 534 2.40 -21.51 -14.30
N GLN A 535 1.97 -21.73 -13.06
CA GLN A 535 1.16 -22.88 -12.68
C GLN A 535 -0.18 -22.43 -12.13
N PHE A 536 -1.28 -22.92 -12.73
CA PHE A 536 -2.65 -22.74 -12.26
C PHE A 536 -3.28 -24.11 -12.02
N ASN A 537 -3.20 -24.60 -10.78
CA ASN A 537 -3.58 -25.96 -10.49
C ASN A 537 -4.37 -26.13 -9.19
N LYS A 538 -5.23 -27.18 -9.15
CA LYS A 538 -6.04 -27.54 -7.97
C LYS A 538 -6.88 -26.38 -7.41
N ASN A 539 -7.28 -25.42 -8.26
CA ASN A 539 -8.17 -24.33 -7.87
C ASN A 539 -9.63 -24.72 -8.12
N THR A 540 -10.53 -24.16 -7.34
CA THR A 540 -11.97 -24.21 -7.60
C THR A 540 -12.41 -22.86 -8.14
N VAL A 541 -13.05 -22.86 -9.32
CA VAL A 541 -13.60 -21.64 -9.96
C VAL A 541 -15.10 -21.82 -10.14
N SER A 542 -15.89 -20.96 -9.54
CA SER A 542 -17.35 -20.98 -9.63
C SER A 542 -17.89 -19.65 -10.16
N PHE A 543 -18.98 -19.71 -10.92
CA PHE A 543 -19.74 -18.56 -11.39
C PHE A 543 -21.16 -18.65 -10.82
N ASP A 544 -21.69 -17.53 -10.30
CA ASP A 544 -23.02 -17.48 -9.65
C ASP A 544 -24.17 -17.67 -10.64
N ALA A 545 -23.95 -17.29 -11.90
CA ALA A 545 -24.88 -17.53 -12.99
C ALA A 545 -24.09 -18.06 -14.19
N PRO A 546 -24.71 -18.87 -15.05
CA PRO A 546 -24.08 -19.25 -16.30
C PRO A 546 -23.60 -17.99 -17.03
N SER A 547 -22.30 -17.87 -17.21
CA SER A 547 -21.75 -16.71 -17.94
C SER A 547 -22.27 -16.81 -19.38
N PRO A 548 -23.04 -15.83 -19.88
CA PRO A 548 -23.51 -15.84 -21.28
C PRO A 548 -22.35 -15.57 -22.26
N VAL A 549 -21.13 -15.43 -21.77
CA VAL A 549 -19.97 -14.94 -22.54
C VAL A 549 -19.21 -16.13 -23.10
N THR A 550 -19.53 -16.49 -24.31
CA THR A 550 -18.87 -17.55 -25.12
C THR A 550 -17.46 -17.17 -25.58
N ASP A 551 -17.07 -15.87 -25.54
CA ASP A 551 -15.87 -15.34 -26.19
C ASP A 551 -14.78 -14.85 -25.23
N LYS A 552 -14.95 -14.96 -23.90
CA LYS A 552 -13.94 -14.54 -22.94
C LYS A 552 -13.14 -15.71 -22.39
N LEU A 553 -11.83 -15.55 -22.40
CA LEU A 553 -10.88 -16.54 -21.92
C LEU A 553 -10.86 -16.59 -20.39
N LEU A 554 -10.87 -17.80 -19.82
CA LEU A 554 -10.68 -18.00 -18.37
C LEU A 554 -9.29 -17.55 -17.94
N LEU A 555 -8.27 -17.95 -18.71
CA LEU A 555 -6.89 -17.54 -18.54
C LEU A 555 -6.43 -16.88 -19.85
N TYR A 556 -6.02 -15.64 -19.78
CA TYR A 556 -5.38 -14.94 -20.87
C TYR A 556 -3.86 -14.95 -20.66
N LEU A 557 -3.12 -15.61 -21.56
CA LEU A 557 -1.69 -15.84 -21.44
C LEU A 557 -0.97 -15.29 -22.67
N ASP A 558 -0.23 -14.19 -22.52
CA ASP A 558 0.49 -13.54 -23.61
C ASP A 558 2.00 -13.61 -23.38
N GLY A 559 2.72 -14.29 -24.28
CA GLY A 559 4.17 -14.52 -24.15
C GLY A 559 4.56 -15.33 -22.91
N CYS A 560 3.65 -16.16 -22.41
CA CYS A 560 3.91 -17.06 -21.30
C CYS A 560 4.51 -18.39 -21.80
N ARG A 561 5.42 -18.97 -21.01
CA ARG A 561 6.12 -20.22 -21.36
C ARG A 561 6.13 -21.18 -20.19
N LYS A 562 6.26 -22.50 -20.47
CA LYS A 562 6.25 -23.56 -19.46
C LYS A 562 5.05 -23.46 -18.52
N THR A 563 3.88 -23.15 -19.09
CA THR A 563 2.62 -23.01 -18.36
C THR A 563 2.02 -24.38 -18.05
N MET A 564 1.52 -24.54 -16.82
CA MET A 564 0.82 -25.75 -16.39
C MET A 564 -0.56 -25.39 -15.84
N VAL A 565 -1.62 -25.99 -16.43
CA VAL A 565 -3.01 -25.87 -15.96
C VAL A 565 -3.55 -27.26 -15.71
N SER A 566 -3.80 -27.64 -14.45
CA SER A 566 -4.20 -29.01 -14.13
C SER A 566 -4.98 -29.14 -12.82
N GLY A 567 -5.86 -30.13 -12.74
CA GLY A 567 -6.55 -30.52 -11.52
C GLY A 567 -7.50 -29.47 -10.95
N ASN A 568 -7.94 -28.49 -11.76
CA ASN A 568 -8.89 -27.47 -11.33
C ASN A 568 -10.33 -27.97 -11.47
N THR A 569 -11.21 -27.47 -10.61
CA THR A 569 -12.65 -27.72 -10.65
C THR A 569 -13.38 -26.47 -11.11
N TYR A 570 -14.32 -26.62 -12.05
CA TYR A 570 -15.08 -25.51 -12.64
C TYR A 570 -16.57 -25.77 -12.51
N THR A 571 -17.34 -24.78 -12.05
CA THR A 571 -18.79 -24.83 -11.90
C THR A 571 -19.44 -23.55 -12.45
N GLY A 572 -20.65 -23.68 -13.03
CA GLY A 572 -21.35 -22.52 -13.59
C GLY A 572 -20.92 -22.14 -15.01
N PHE A 573 -20.17 -23.01 -15.71
CA PHE A 573 -19.84 -22.87 -17.14
C PHE A 573 -20.82 -23.62 -18.03
N HIS A 574 -21.24 -23.00 -19.14
CA HIS A 574 -22.03 -23.66 -20.16
C HIS A 574 -21.17 -24.50 -21.14
N ASP A 575 -19.92 -24.14 -21.34
CA ASP A 575 -19.00 -24.81 -22.20
C ASP A 575 -17.80 -25.37 -21.42
N LYS A 576 -17.46 -26.63 -21.70
CA LYS A 576 -16.34 -27.34 -21.06
C LYS A 576 -14.98 -27.01 -21.68
N THR A 577 -14.92 -26.19 -22.70
CA THR A 577 -13.68 -25.79 -23.36
C THR A 577 -13.02 -24.62 -22.61
N LEU A 578 -11.92 -24.95 -21.93
CA LEU A 578 -11.00 -23.95 -21.40
C LEU A 578 -10.30 -23.24 -22.56
N HIS A 579 -10.69 -22.02 -22.85
CA HIS A 579 -9.97 -21.22 -23.82
C HIS A 579 -8.70 -20.67 -23.15
N LEU A 580 -7.56 -21.23 -23.53
CA LEU A 580 -6.23 -20.69 -23.21
C LEU A 580 -5.75 -19.98 -24.47
N TYR A 581 -5.38 -18.70 -24.33
CA TYR A 581 -4.67 -17.96 -25.36
C TYR A 581 -3.18 -17.93 -25.02
N HIS A 582 -2.31 -18.32 -25.96
CA HIS A 582 -0.86 -18.32 -25.84
C HIS A 582 -0.26 -17.25 -26.75
#